data_023d213b2521b900782b47c5ed8f73eb
#
_entry.id   023d213b2521b900782b47c5ed8f73eb
#
_cell.length_a   1.000
_cell.length_b   1.000
_cell.length_c   1.000
_cell.angle_alpha   90.00
_cell.angle_beta   90.00
_cell.angle_gamma   90.00
#
_symmetry.space_group_name_H-M   'P 1'
#
loop_
_entity.id
_entity.type
_entity.pdbx_description
1 polymer ?
#
loop_
_entity_poly.entity_id
_entity_poly.type
_entity_poly.pdbx_seq_one_letter_code
_entity_poly.pdbx_strand_id
1 'polypeptide(L)'
;TLMRSSAASDVYKRQVVAQTDEIIKSQFGNITNLKALQSQINPHFLYNTLDSLRGELYMCDMPNLAQMVETLSELFRYSISQKEPLISLEAEIDNTEKYIRIMQFRFPNKFVLYKRFDDETDEILGMQVPKMILQPIVENSINHGLEAKIGPGRIFIDITHTERTVCIRVDDDGVGIPADKLDSINTQLSKNESNCAADSVRGMGLALFNINSRIRLLYGEDYGVSVASSVGKGTQVQIMLPLSKE
;
A
#
# COMPACT_ATOMS: atom_id res chain seq x y z
N THR A 1 37.26 -10.14 13.04
CA THR A 1 36.00 -10.47 13.72
C THR A 1 34.81 -9.72 13.08
N LEU A 2 35.00 -8.51 12.54
CA LEU A 2 33.94 -7.68 11.92
C LEU A 2 33.45 -8.20 10.55
N MET A 3 34.30 -8.84 9.74
CA MET A 3 33.89 -9.42 8.45
C MET A 3 32.95 -10.64 8.56
N ARG A 4 33.00 -11.39 9.65
CA ARG A 4 32.08 -12.51 9.89
C ARG A 4 30.67 -12.06 10.27
N SER A 5 30.52 -10.89 10.87
CA SER A 5 29.22 -10.32 11.23
C SER A 5 28.44 -9.82 10.02
N SER A 6 29.13 -9.16 9.05
CA SER A 6 28.50 -8.68 7.81
C SER A 6 28.01 -9.83 6.93
N ALA A 7 28.84 -10.86 6.71
CA ALA A 7 28.45 -12.02 5.91
C ALA A 7 27.28 -12.82 6.53
N ALA A 8 27.23 -12.92 7.86
CA ALA A 8 26.12 -13.56 8.56
C ALA A 8 24.83 -12.73 8.45
N SER A 9 24.92 -11.40 8.49
CA SER A 9 23.79 -10.50 8.28
C SER A 9 23.24 -10.60 6.84
N ASP A 10 24.13 -10.68 5.84
CA ASP A 10 23.74 -10.81 4.43
C ASP A 10 23.13 -12.17 4.12
N VAL A 11 23.63 -13.25 4.73
CA VAL A 11 23.04 -14.59 4.64
C VAL A 11 21.67 -14.62 5.30
N TYR A 12 21.52 -14.00 6.47
CA TYR A 12 20.23 -13.89 7.18
C TYR A 12 19.21 -13.09 6.36
N LYS A 13 19.60 -11.93 5.80
CA LYS A 13 18.74 -11.12 4.93
C LYS A 13 18.29 -11.92 3.68
N ARG A 14 19.19 -12.65 3.04
CA ARG A 14 18.84 -13.51 1.88
C ARG A 14 17.93 -14.67 2.27
N GLN A 15 18.10 -15.25 3.46
CA GLN A 15 17.27 -16.34 3.95
C GLN A 15 15.88 -15.85 4.33
N VAL A 16 15.76 -14.68 4.95
CA VAL A 16 14.47 -14.02 5.23
C VAL A 16 13.76 -13.66 3.94
N VAL A 17 14.44 -13.12 2.94
CA VAL A 17 13.86 -12.82 1.62
C VAL A 17 13.37 -14.10 0.93
N ALA A 18 14.14 -15.19 0.97
CA ALA A 18 13.75 -16.47 0.38
C ALA A 18 12.56 -17.11 1.11
N GLN A 19 12.54 -17.05 2.46
CA GLN A 19 11.39 -17.52 3.25
C GLN A 19 10.15 -16.64 3.04
N THR A 20 10.33 -15.33 2.86
CA THR A 20 9.24 -14.41 2.50
C THR A 20 8.65 -14.80 1.16
N ASP A 21 9.49 -15.10 0.17
CA ASP A 21 9.06 -15.57 -1.15
C ASP A 21 8.34 -16.93 -1.09
N GLU A 22 8.77 -17.86 -0.21
CA GLU A 22 8.11 -19.14 -0.02
C GLU A 22 6.77 -19.02 0.73
N ILE A 23 6.68 -18.18 1.75
CA ILE A 23 5.43 -17.91 2.47
C ILE A 23 4.46 -17.15 1.55
N ILE A 24 4.96 -16.16 0.80
CA ILE A 24 4.21 -15.51 -0.28
C ILE A 24 3.73 -16.57 -1.29
N LYS A 25 4.57 -17.50 -1.73
CA LYS A 25 4.19 -18.58 -2.64
C LYS A 25 3.24 -19.61 -2.02
N SER A 26 3.37 -19.95 -0.75
CA SER A 26 2.52 -20.94 -0.07
C SER A 26 1.15 -20.38 0.33
N GLN A 27 1.10 -19.15 0.79
CA GLN A 27 -0.15 -18.43 1.08
C GLN A 27 -0.90 -18.05 -0.21
N PHE A 28 -0.17 -17.87 -1.31
CA PHE A 28 -0.68 -17.58 -2.63
C PHE A 28 -0.91 -18.83 -3.52
N GLY A 29 -0.92 -20.02 -2.96
CA GLY A 29 -1.26 -21.25 -3.70
C GLY A 29 -2.62 -21.18 -4.42
N ASN A 30 -3.59 -20.43 -3.91
CA ASN A 30 -4.82 -20.07 -4.60
C ASN A 30 -4.67 -18.90 -5.58
N ILE A 31 -3.60 -18.13 -5.49
CA ILE A 31 -3.22 -17.06 -6.43
C ILE A 31 -2.44 -17.64 -7.62
N THR A 32 -2.00 -18.88 -7.56
CA THR A 32 -1.40 -19.52 -8.75
C THR A 32 -2.40 -19.55 -9.91
N ASN A 33 -3.69 -19.70 -9.63
CA ASN A 33 -4.74 -19.54 -10.64
C ASN A 33 -4.97 -18.06 -11.02
N LEU A 34 -4.81 -17.12 -10.11
CA LEU A 34 -4.83 -15.67 -10.40
C LEU A 34 -3.51 -15.20 -11.05
N LYS A 35 -2.35 -15.76 -10.68
CA LYS A 35 -1.08 -15.51 -11.40
C LYS A 35 -1.06 -16.14 -12.79
N ALA A 36 -1.68 -17.30 -13.02
CA ALA A 36 -1.89 -17.85 -14.35
C ALA A 36 -2.83 -16.94 -15.18
N LEU A 37 -3.86 -16.38 -14.56
CA LEU A 37 -4.71 -15.35 -15.17
C LEU A 37 -3.99 -13.99 -15.32
N GLN A 38 -3.16 -13.59 -14.36
CA GLN A 38 -2.33 -12.37 -14.46
C GLN A 38 -1.14 -12.52 -15.42
N SER A 39 -0.58 -13.73 -15.57
CA SER A 39 0.43 -14.00 -16.60
C SER A 39 -0.15 -14.06 -18.01
N GLN A 40 -1.47 -14.20 -18.14
CA GLN A 40 -2.17 -14.06 -19.42
C GLN A 40 -2.36 -12.60 -19.85
N ILE A 41 -2.31 -11.65 -18.94
CA ILE A 41 -2.20 -10.22 -19.29
C ILE A 41 -0.71 -9.97 -19.56
N ASN A 42 -0.34 -9.92 -20.84
CA ASN A 42 1.02 -9.54 -21.24
C ASN A 42 1.27 -8.08 -20.79
N PRO A 43 2.14 -7.82 -19.78
CA PRO A 43 2.37 -6.46 -19.30
C PRO A 43 2.85 -5.52 -20.41
N HIS A 44 3.65 -6.06 -21.32
CA HIS A 44 4.15 -5.32 -22.47
C HIS A 44 3.03 -4.91 -23.45
N PHE A 45 2.03 -5.77 -23.67
CA PHE A 45 0.87 -5.41 -24.48
C PHE A 45 0.06 -4.27 -23.84
N LEU A 46 -0.13 -4.35 -22.51
CA LEU A 46 -0.85 -3.29 -21.78
C LEU A 46 -0.12 -1.95 -21.88
N TYR A 47 1.19 -1.93 -21.66
CA TYR A 47 1.98 -0.69 -21.77
C TYR A 47 1.97 -0.12 -23.17
N ASN A 48 2.15 -0.93 -24.20
CA ASN A 48 2.12 -0.49 -25.58
C ASN A 48 0.76 0.07 -25.97
N THR A 49 -0.32 -0.54 -25.48
CA THR A 49 -1.68 -0.06 -25.73
C THR A 49 -1.92 1.30 -25.08
N LEU A 50 -1.48 1.47 -23.81
CA LEU A 50 -1.59 2.74 -23.10
C LEU A 50 -0.71 3.83 -23.76
N ASP A 51 0.51 3.50 -24.19
CA ASP A 51 1.38 4.45 -24.89
C ASP A 51 0.82 4.87 -26.25
N SER A 52 0.22 3.94 -26.99
CA SER A 52 -0.48 4.27 -28.24
C SER A 52 -1.68 5.18 -28.01
N LEU A 53 -2.51 4.87 -27.01
CA LEU A 53 -3.65 5.69 -26.61
C LEU A 53 -3.22 7.10 -26.21
N ARG A 54 -2.12 7.20 -25.43
CA ARG A 54 -1.53 8.50 -25.05
C ARG A 54 -1.15 9.31 -26.27
N GLY A 55 -0.50 8.68 -27.26
CA GLY A 55 -0.12 9.33 -28.53
C GLY A 55 -1.32 9.87 -29.29
N GLU A 56 -2.38 9.08 -29.43
CA GLU A 56 -3.62 9.52 -30.09
C GLU A 56 -4.30 10.68 -29.36
N LEU A 57 -4.32 10.65 -28.02
CA LEU A 57 -4.90 11.74 -27.23
C LEU A 57 -4.14 13.06 -27.42
N TYR A 58 -2.81 13.03 -27.55
CA TYR A 58 -2.03 14.22 -27.91
C TYR A 58 -2.36 14.73 -29.31
N MET A 59 -2.54 13.83 -30.28
CA MET A 59 -2.93 14.22 -31.64
C MET A 59 -4.36 14.81 -31.71
N CYS A 60 -5.22 14.42 -30.77
CA CYS A 60 -6.59 14.97 -30.63
C CYS A 60 -6.66 16.26 -29.78
N ASP A 61 -5.51 16.86 -29.40
CA ASP A 61 -5.43 18.04 -28.53
C ASP A 61 -6.09 17.84 -27.16
N MET A 62 -5.93 16.63 -26.58
CA MET A 62 -6.43 16.26 -25.25
C MET A 62 -5.31 15.98 -24.25
N PRO A 63 -4.44 16.96 -23.92
CA PRO A 63 -3.23 16.76 -23.12
C PRO A 63 -3.54 16.27 -21.70
N ASN A 64 -4.64 16.72 -21.08
CA ASN A 64 -5.02 16.29 -19.73
C ASN A 64 -5.35 14.79 -19.67
N LEU A 65 -6.04 14.26 -20.69
CA LEU A 65 -6.33 12.82 -20.78
C LEU A 65 -5.06 12.02 -21.10
N ALA A 66 -4.21 12.54 -21.97
CA ALA A 66 -2.91 11.91 -22.28
C ALA A 66 -2.06 11.77 -21.02
N GLN A 67 -1.98 12.82 -20.18
CA GLN A 67 -1.26 12.77 -18.90
C GLN A 67 -1.88 11.76 -17.93
N MET A 68 -3.21 11.62 -17.92
CA MET A 68 -3.88 10.62 -17.08
C MET A 68 -3.54 9.19 -17.51
N VAL A 69 -3.50 8.92 -18.83
CA VAL A 69 -3.09 7.62 -19.38
C VAL A 69 -1.61 7.33 -19.05
N GLU A 70 -0.75 8.33 -19.07
CA GLU A 70 0.64 8.20 -18.65
C GLU A 70 0.74 7.81 -17.18
N THR A 71 0.05 8.54 -16.29
CA THR A 71 0.01 8.22 -14.84
C THR A 71 -0.51 6.81 -14.59
N LEU A 72 -1.52 6.37 -15.34
CA LEU A 72 -2.06 5.01 -15.26
C LEU A 72 -1.02 3.97 -15.70
N SER A 73 -0.29 4.23 -16.79
CA SER A 73 0.78 3.35 -17.28
C SER A 73 1.91 3.20 -16.25
N GLU A 74 2.30 4.29 -15.58
CA GLU A 74 3.29 4.26 -14.51
C GLU A 74 2.82 3.44 -13.30
N LEU A 75 1.57 3.59 -12.86
CA LEU A 75 0.99 2.80 -11.77
C LEU A 75 0.95 1.30 -12.09
N PHE A 76 0.59 0.93 -13.31
CA PHE A 76 0.63 -0.47 -13.73
C PHE A 76 2.06 -1.00 -13.73
N ARG A 77 3.02 -0.23 -14.23
CA ARG A 77 4.44 -0.59 -14.23
C ARG A 77 4.96 -0.80 -12.81
N TYR A 78 4.60 0.10 -11.91
CA TYR A 78 4.90 -0.03 -10.50
C TYR A 78 4.27 -1.29 -9.89
N SER A 79 2.97 -1.53 -10.08
CA SER A 79 2.26 -2.65 -9.47
C SER A 79 2.72 -4.03 -9.97
N ILE A 80 3.10 -4.14 -11.27
CA ILE A 80 3.50 -5.41 -11.89
C ILE A 80 5.00 -5.70 -11.67
N SER A 81 5.84 -4.69 -11.47
CA SER A 81 7.26 -4.89 -11.25
C SER A 81 7.54 -5.65 -9.95
N GLN A 82 8.13 -6.85 -10.08
CA GLN A 82 8.53 -7.71 -8.95
C GLN A 82 10.01 -7.55 -8.58
N LYS A 83 10.72 -6.60 -9.21
CA LYS A 83 12.19 -6.53 -9.13
C LYS A 83 12.71 -6.04 -7.78
N GLU A 84 11.93 -5.22 -7.06
CA GLU A 84 12.36 -4.58 -5.82
C GLU A 84 11.29 -4.72 -4.75
N PRO A 85 11.49 -5.57 -3.73
CA PRO A 85 10.54 -5.74 -2.64
C PRO A 85 10.49 -4.55 -1.67
N LEU A 86 11.59 -3.78 -1.61
CA LEU A 86 11.75 -2.56 -0.82
C LEU A 86 11.97 -1.38 -1.77
N ILE A 87 11.40 -0.25 -1.42
CA ILE A 87 11.55 1.03 -2.13
C ILE A 87 11.68 2.16 -1.13
N SER A 88 12.12 3.35 -1.57
CA SER A 88 12.12 4.51 -0.69
C SER A 88 10.68 4.91 -0.28
N LEU A 89 10.54 5.43 0.94
CA LEU A 89 9.27 5.95 1.42
C LEU A 89 8.72 7.05 0.49
N GLU A 90 9.60 7.89 -0.05
CA GLU A 90 9.25 8.90 -1.06
C GLU A 90 8.59 8.26 -2.29
N ALA A 91 9.18 7.18 -2.83
CA ALA A 91 8.62 6.49 -3.99
C ALA A 91 7.26 5.85 -3.70
N GLU A 92 7.05 5.33 -2.47
CA GLU A 92 5.75 4.78 -2.05
C GLU A 92 4.70 5.88 -1.95
N ILE A 93 5.05 7.05 -1.41
CA ILE A 93 4.17 8.22 -1.34
C ILE A 93 3.82 8.71 -2.75
N ASP A 94 4.81 8.88 -3.64
CA ASP A 94 4.61 9.33 -5.02
C ASP A 94 3.66 8.40 -5.80
N ASN A 95 3.85 7.08 -5.68
CA ASN A 95 2.95 6.12 -6.31
C ASN A 95 1.53 6.16 -5.73
N THR A 96 1.40 6.38 -4.43
CA THR A 96 0.09 6.56 -3.78
C THR A 96 -0.60 7.83 -4.26
N GLU A 97 0.13 8.92 -4.45
CA GLU A 97 -0.40 10.16 -5.01
C GLU A 97 -0.87 10.00 -6.47
N LYS A 98 -0.11 9.27 -7.28
CA LYS A 98 -0.52 8.92 -8.65
C LYS A 98 -1.84 8.16 -8.66
N TYR A 99 -2.01 7.18 -7.77
CA TYR A 99 -3.28 6.47 -7.60
C TYR A 99 -4.41 7.43 -7.23
N ILE A 100 -4.18 8.32 -6.26
CA ILE A 100 -5.18 9.30 -5.82
C ILE A 100 -5.59 10.23 -6.96
N ARG A 101 -4.66 10.72 -7.79
CA ARG A 101 -4.96 11.56 -8.96
C ARG A 101 -5.89 10.85 -9.94
N ILE A 102 -5.68 9.56 -10.20
CA ILE A 102 -6.56 8.76 -11.06
C ILE A 102 -7.96 8.65 -10.43
N MET A 103 -8.03 8.41 -9.14
CA MET A 103 -9.31 8.30 -8.44
C MET A 103 -10.06 9.64 -8.36
N GLN A 104 -9.35 10.77 -8.23
CA GLN A 104 -9.95 12.10 -8.30
C GLN A 104 -10.49 12.43 -9.70
N PHE A 105 -9.82 11.95 -10.74
CA PHE A 105 -10.36 12.06 -12.10
C PHE A 105 -11.63 11.23 -12.30
N ARG A 106 -11.66 10.00 -11.76
CA ARG A 106 -12.83 9.12 -11.79
C ARG A 106 -13.99 9.64 -10.95
N PHE A 107 -13.70 10.26 -9.82
CA PHE A 107 -14.68 10.78 -8.86
C PHE A 107 -14.42 12.28 -8.60
N PRO A 108 -14.79 13.16 -9.55
CA PRO A 108 -14.52 14.60 -9.41
C PRO A 108 -15.14 15.18 -8.14
N ASN A 109 -14.34 15.97 -7.40
CA ASN A 109 -14.76 16.65 -6.16
C ASN A 109 -15.27 15.72 -5.03
N LYS A 110 -15.02 14.40 -5.14
CA LYS A 110 -15.50 13.44 -4.14
C LYS A 110 -14.61 13.44 -2.89
N PHE A 111 -13.31 13.65 -3.03
CA PHE A 111 -12.38 13.70 -1.89
C PHE A 111 -11.14 14.54 -2.18
N VAL A 112 -10.50 14.97 -1.08
CA VAL A 112 -9.25 15.72 -1.10
C VAL A 112 -8.22 15.01 -0.25
N LEU A 113 -6.97 14.96 -0.74
CA LEU A 113 -5.82 14.48 0.01
C LEU A 113 -5.12 15.65 0.70
N TYR A 114 -4.78 15.45 1.96
CA TYR A 114 -3.91 16.31 2.76
C TYR A 114 -2.69 15.51 3.21
N LYS A 115 -1.51 16.09 3.06
CA LYS A 115 -0.26 15.54 3.58
C LYS A 115 0.23 16.43 4.72
N ARG A 116 0.61 15.82 5.82
CA ARG A 116 1.20 16.50 6.97
C ARG A 116 2.46 15.77 7.36
N PHE A 117 3.57 16.40 7.11
CA PHE A 117 4.88 15.86 7.40
C PHE A 117 5.55 16.79 8.40
N ASP A 118 6.31 16.23 9.34
CA ASP A 118 7.14 17.00 10.25
C ASP A 118 8.30 17.66 9.48
N ASP A 119 8.87 18.75 10.01
CA ASP A 119 9.95 19.48 9.36
C ASP A 119 11.22 18.63 9.10
N GLU A 120 11.40 17.55 9.88
CA GLU A 120 12.51 16.61 9.75
C GLU A 120 12.18 15.39 8.87
N THR A 121 11.02 15.37 8.21
CA THR A 121 10.57 14.22 7.39
C THR A 121 11.49 13.96 6.20
N ASP A 122 12.17 14.98 5.67
CA ASP A 122 13.09 14.82 4.54
C ASP A 122 14.22 13.81 4.83
N GLU A 123 14.64 13.67 6.10
CA GLU A 123 15.66 12.71 6.49
C GLU A 123 15.20 11.25 6.37
N ILE A 124 13.89 11.00 6.47
CA ILE A 124 13.31 9.65 6.44
C ILE A 124 12.71 9.27 5.10
N LEU A 125 12.55 10.20 4.15
CA LEU A 125 11.99 9.91 2.84
C LEU A 125 12.82 8.88 2.05
N GLY A 126 14.13 8.85 2.25
CA GLY A 126 15.04 7.86 1.66
C GLY A 126 14.97 6.46 2.28
N MET A 127 14.32 6.28 3.45
CA MET A 127 14.27 4.99 4.12
C MET A 127 13.59 3.93 3.24
N GLN A 128 14.11 2.69 3.33
CA GLN A 128 13.54 1.58 2.57
C GLN A 128 12.32 1.00 3.28
N VAL A 129 11.19 0.99 2.59
CA VAL A 129 9.92 0.42 3.08
C VAL A 129 9.44 -0.69 2.14
N PRO A 130 8.63 -1.64 2.64
CA PRO A 130 8.02 -2.64 1.77
C PRO A 130 7.10 -1.97 0.76
N LYS A 131 7.26 -2.35 -0.50
CA LYS A 131 6.45 -1.83 -1.61
C LYS A 131 4.96 -2.08 -1.40
N MET A 132 4.09 -1.15 -1.79
CA MET A 132 2.62 -1.25 -1.67
C MET A 132 2.13 -1.43 -0.23
N ILE A 133 2.58 -0.57 0.69
CA ILE A 133 2.04 -0.49 2.05
C ILE A 133 1.03 0.65 2.22
N LEU A 134 1.17 1.75 1.48
CA LEU A 134 0.27 2.91 1.57
C LEU A 134 -0.90 2.82 0.59
N GLN A 135 -0.64 2.49 -0.66
CA GLN A 135 -1.66 2.47 -1.71
C GLN A 135 -2.88 1.62 -1.34
N PRO A 136 -2.76 0.36 -0.82
CA PRO A 136 -3.94 -0.44 -0.47
C PRO A 136 -4.75 0.14 0.69
N ILE A 137 -4.13 0.90 1.60
CA ILE A 137 -4.82 1.57 2.71
C ILE A 137 -5.65 2.73 2.15
N VAL A 138 -5.05 3.57 1.32
CA VAL A 138 -5.74 4.67 0.65
C VAL A 138 -6.86 4.15 -0.26
N GLU A 139 -6.64 3.04 -0.96
CA GLU A 139 -7.66 2.36 -1.76
C GLU A 139 -8.85 1.93 -0.89
N ASN A 140 -8.62 1.37 0.28
CA ASN A 140 -9.66 1.01 1.24
C ASN A 140 -10.41 2.25 1.74
N SER A 141 -9.71 3.34 2.06
CA SER A 141 -10.33 4.61 2.49
C SER A 141 -11.25 5.17 1.41
N ILE A 142 -10.85 5.14 0.13
CA ILE A 142 -11.68 5.61 -0.98
C ILE A 142 -12.89 4.70 -1.18
N ASN A 143 -12.66 3.39 -1.39
CA ASN A 143 -13.71 2.46 -1.83
C ASN A 143 -14.70 2.13 -0.69
N HIS A 144 -14.23 2.02 0.55
CA HIS A 144 -15.06 1.61 1.69
C HIS A 144 -15.44 2.75 2.62
N GLY A 145 -14.59 3.79 2.72
CA GLY A 145 -14.85 4.94 3.58
C GLY A 145 -15.61 6.05 2.87
N LEU A 146 -15.11 6.51 1.73
CA LEU A 146 -15.54 7.74 1.10
C LEU A 146 -16.56 7.54 -0.01
N GLU A 147 -16.56 6.42 -0.75
CA GLU A 147 -17.52 6.17 -1.82
C GLU A 147 -18.96 6.18 -1.29
N ALA A 148 -19.19 5.56 -0.13
CA ALA A 148 -20.48 5.50 0.53
C ALA A 148 -20.85 6.77 1.33
N LYS A 149 -19.91 7.68 1.58
CA LYS A 149 -20.14 8.94 2.28
C LYS A 149 -20.98 9.90 1.44
N ILE A 150 -21.95 10.55 2.04
CA ILE A 150 -22.69 11.67 1.42
C ILE A 150 -21.82 12.94 1.45
N GLY A 151 -21.59 13.54 0.28
CA GLY A 151 -20.75 14.74 0.13
C GLY A 151 -19.26 14.44 -0.03
N PRO A 152 -18.42 15.48 0.00
CA PRO A 152 -16.98 15.34 -0.16
C PRO A 152 -16.32 14.73 1.09
N GLY A 153 -15.25 13.97 0.87
CA GLY A 153 -14.46 13.35 1.90
C GLY A 153 -13.03 13.88 1.96
N ARG A 154 -12.32 13.54 3.00
CA ARG A 154 -10.93 13.93 3.22
C ARG A 154 -10.11 12.71 3.59
N ILE A 155 -8.91 12.64 3.02
CA ILE A 155 -7.87 11.68 3.38
C ILE A 155 -6.68 12.48 3.87
N PHE A 156 -6.12 12.07 5.00
CA PHE A 156 -4.89 12.63 5.54
C PHE A 156 -3.82 11.56 5.56
N ILE A 157 -2.63 11.89 5.11
CA ILE A 157 -1.43 11.08 5.29
C ILE A 157 -0.49 11.88 6.18
N ASP A 158 -0.29 11.39 7.39
CA ASP A 158 0.60 11.98 8.37
C ASP A 158 1.82 11.07 8.54
N ILE A 159 3.01 11.65 8.51
CA ILE A 159 4.25 10.93 8.77
C ILE A 159 4.97 11.64 9.91
N THR A 160 5.21 10.88 10.96
CA THR A 160 5.95 11.33 12.14
C THR A 160 7.03 10.31 12.49
N HIS A 161 8.08 10.73 13.13
CA HIS A 161 9.13 9.80 13.55
C HIS A 161 9.68 10.13 14.94
N THR A 162 10.32 9.14 15.52
CA THR A 162 11.15 9.25 16.72
C THR A 162 12.58 8.83 16.35
N GLU A 163 13.49 8.82 17.29
CA GLU A 163 14.86 8.31 17.06
C GLU A 163 14.91 6.83 16.60
N ARG A 164 13.85 6.05 16.81
CA ARG A 164 13.83 4.60 16.57
C ARG A 164 12.72 4.11 15.67
N THR A 165 11.67 4.89 15.50
CA THR A 165 10.46 4.44 14.80
C THR A 165 9.92 5.51 13.87
N VAL A 166 9.36 5.07 12.77
CA VAL A 166 8.55 5.89 11.86
C VAL A 166 7.10 5.43 11.98
N CYS A 167 6.21 6.38 12.16
CA CYS A 167 4.78 6.19 12.19
C CYS A 167 4.15 6.84 10.96
N ILE A 168 3.53 6.04 10.11
CA ILE A 168 2.76 6.51 8.96
C ILE A 168 1.29 6.28 9.27
N ARG A 169 0.50 7.35 9.25
CA ARG A 169 -0.92 7.32 9.57
C ARG A 169 -1.74 7.77 8.37
N VAL A 170 -2.74 7.00 8.04
CA VAL A 170 -3.73 7.33 7.01
C VAL A 170 -5.08 7.44 7.69
N ASP A 171 -5.66 8.63 7.66
CA ASP A 171 -6.97 8.93 8.24
C ASP A 171 -7.95 9.29 7.12
N ASP A 172 -9.15 8.73 7.16
CA ASP A 172 -10.27 9.17 6.35
C ASP A 172 -11.44 9.63 7.22
N ASP A 173 -12.22 10.56 6.72
CA ASP A 173 -13.47 11.00 7.35
C ASP A 173 -14.71 10.32 6.74
N GLY A 174 -14.56 9.06 6.34
CA GLY A 174 -15.59 8.24 5.72
C GLY A 174 -16.67 7.73 6.66
N VAL A 175 -17.38 6.71 6.22
CA VAL A 175 -18.50 6.13 6.98
C VAL A 175 -18.06 5.35 8.23
N GLY A 176 -16.77 5.00 8.31
CA GLY A 176 -16.22 4.20 9.41
C GLY A 176 -16.60 2.72 9.37
N ILE A 177 -16.09 1.97 10.33
CA ILE A 177 -16.24 0.51 10.44
C ILE A 177 -17.06 0.19 11.68
N PRO A 178 -18.10 -0.69 11.59
CA PRO A 178 -18.81 -1.20 12.74
C PRO A 178 -17.89 -1.89 13.75
N ALA A 179 -18.22 -1.79 15.05
CA ALA A 179 -17.35 -2.26 16.12
C ALA A 179 -17.05 -3.77 16.04
N ASP A 180 -18.03 -4.59 15.73
CA ASP A 180 -17.89 -6.05 15.56
C ASP A 180 -16.90 -6.41 14.45
N LYS A 181 -16.97 -5.69 13.34
CA LYS A 181 -16.04 -5.86 12.21
C LYS A 181 -14.64 -5.34 12.55
N LEU A 182 -14.55 -4.20 13.24
CA LEU A 182 -13.29 -3.63 13.69
C LEU A 182 -12.55 -4.57 14.65
N ASP A 183 -13.27 -5.15 15.62
CA ASP A 183 -12.72 -6.11 16.58
C ASP A 183 -12.21 -7.37 15.87
N SER A 184 -12.93 -7.83 14.84
CA SER A 184 -12.48 -8.95 14.01
C SER A 184 -11.17 -8.62 13.27
N ILE A 185 -11.08 -7.44 12.65
CA ILE A 185 -9.87 -6.97 11.95
C ILE A 185 -8.70 -6.89 12.94
N ASN A 186 -8.87 -6.23 14.07
CA ASN A 186 -7.80 -6.06 15.06
C ASN A 186 -7.36 -7.41 15.68
N THR A 187 -8.28 -8.35 15.87
CA THR A 187 -7.95 -9.71 16.31
C THR A 187 -7.11 -10.44 15.29
N GLN A 188 -7.42 -10.33 14.00
CA GLN A 188 -6.63 -10.92 12.91
C GLN A 188 -5.23 -10.31 12.82
N LEU A 189 -5.13 -8.98 12.92
CA LEU A 189 -3.85 -8.27 12.91
C LEU A 189 -2.97 -8.66 14.11
N SER A 190 -3.54 -8.83 15.31
CA SER A 190 -2.79 -9.19 16.51
C SER A 190 -2.27 -10.62 16.49
N LYS A 191 -3.08 -11.58 16.04
CA LYS A 191 -2.71 -13.01 16.01
C LYS A 191 -1.85 -13.40 14.84
N ASN A 192 -1.71 -12.54 13.83
CA ASN A 192 -1.06 -12.83 12.56
C ASN A 192 -1.60 -14.13 11.89
N GLU A 193 -2.87 -14.47 12.17
CA GLU A 193 -3.55 -15.65 11.64
C GLU A 193 -4.52 -15.25 10.54
N SER A 194 -4.29 -15.78 9.33
CA SER A 194 -5.21 -15.65 8.20
C SER A 194 -6.38 -16.65 8.34
N ASN A 195 -7.14 -16.60 9.43
CA ASN A 195 -8.35 -17.37 9.54
C ASN A 195 -9.41 -16.79 8.58
N CYS A 196 -9.26 -17.14 7.30
CA CYS A 196 -10.29 -16.95 6.29
C CYS A 196 -11.48 -17.90 6.54
N ALA A 197 -12.11 -17.78 7.70
CA ALA A 197 -13.42 -18.36 7.91
C ALA A 197 -14.46 -17.33 7.43
N ALA A 198 -15.07 -17.70 6.30
CA ALA A 198 -16.30 -17.15 5.73
C ALA A 198 -16.30 -15.71 5.19
N ASP A 199 -16.58 -15.61 3.94
CA ASP A 199 -17.32 -14.68 3.05
C ASP A 199 -17.54 -13.19 3.43
N SER A 200 -17.30 -12.75 4.65
CA SER A 200 -17.62 -11.38 5.12
C SER A 200 -16.42 -10.43 5.21
N VAL A 201 -15.18 -10.89 5.06
CA VAL A 201 -13.96 -10.08 5.16
C VAL A 201 -13.18 -10.03 3.82
N ARG A 202 -13.85 -10.33 2.72
CA ARG A 202 -13.26 -10.17 1.37
C ARG A 202 -13.05 -8.68 1.09
N GLY A 203 -11.80 -8.26 1.07
CA GLY A 203 -11.36 -6.91 0.68
C GLY A 203 -10.44 -6.25 1.69
N MET A 204 -10.95 -5.35 2.53
CA MET A 204 -10.16 -4.51 3.44
C MET A 204 -9.29 -5.30 4.42
N GLY A 205 -9.87 -6.33 5.09
CA GLY A 205 -9.15 -7.12 6.09
C GLY A 205 -7.96 -7.88 5.51
N LEU A 206 -8.08 -8.42 4.29
CA LEU A 206 -7.01 -9.16 3.63
C LEU A 206 -5.83 -8.26 3.25
N ALA A 207 -6.09 -7.05 2.76
CA ALA A 207 -5.04 -6.11 2.39
C ALA A 207 -4.23 -5.66 3.62
N LEU A 208 -4.91 -5.26 4.68
CA LEU A 208 -4.27 -4.85 5.95
C LEU A 208 -3.51 -6.00 6.59
N PHE A 209 -4.08 -7.21 6.58
CA PHE A 209 -3.39 -8.40 7.07
C PHE A 209 -2.10 -8.69 6.30
N ASN A 210 -2.13 -8.62 4.96
CA ASN A 210 -0.96 -8.85 4.13
C ASN A 210 0.15 -7.82 4.39
N ILE A 211 -0.22 -6.54 4.56
CA ILE A 211 0.72 -5.48 4.93
C ILE A 211 1.33 -5.77 6.30
N ASN A 212 0.49 -6.06 7.29
CA ASN A 212 0.91 -6.35 8.67
C ASN A 212 1.86 -7.55 8.73
N SER A 213 1.51 -8.67 8.10
CA SER A 213 2.32 -9.87 8.06
C SER A 213 3.68 -9.62 7.41
N ARG A 214 3.72 -8.84 6.34
CA ARG A 214 4.96 -8.48 5.66
C ARG A 214 5.85 -7.58 6.52
N ILE A 215 5.28 -6.60 7.23
CA ILE A 215 6.02 -5.73 8.13
C ILE A 215 6.60 -6.54 9.29
N ARG A 216 5.80 -7.38 9.94
CA ARG A 216 6.25 -8.21 11.06
C ARG A 216 7.33 -9.20 10.65
N LEU A 217 7.20 -9.78 9.46
CA LEU A 217 8.22 -10.70 8.93
C LEU A 217 9.56 -10.01 8.69
N LEU A 218 9.55 -8.75 8.24
CA LEU A 218 10.77 -7.99 7.93
C LEU A 218 11.40 -7.34 9.16
N TYR A 219 10.58 -6.88 10.11
CA TYR A 219 11.04 -5.99 11.18
C TYR A 219 10.75 -6.51 12.58
N GLY A 220 10.01 -7.61 12.72
CA GLY A 220 9.65 -8.22 14.00
C GLY A 220 8.25 -7.85 14.50
N GLU A 221 7.83 -8.50 15.57
CA GLU A 221 6.46 -8.42 16.12
C GLU A 221 6.10 -7.06 16.73
N ASP A 222 7.08 -6.23 17.06
CA ASP A 222 6.89 -4.90 17.64
C ASP A 222 6.39 -3.88 16.61
N TYR A 223 6.48 -4.22 15.34
CA TYR A 223 6.08 -3.39 14.20
C TYR A 223 4.84 -3.97 13.51
N GLY A 224 4.15 -3.16 12.72
CA GLY A 224 2.98 -3.63 12.00
C GLY A 224 1.93 -2.55 11.79
N VAL A 225 0.68 -3.02 11.65
CA VAL A 225 -0.49 -2.20 11.34
C VAL A 225 -1.48 -2.24 12.49
N SER A 226 -2.07 -1.10 12.83
CA SER A 226 -3.20 -0.98 13.74
C SER A 226 -4.32 -0.17 13.10
N VAL A 227 -5.57 -0.45 13.48
CA VAL A 227 -6.75 0.21 12.94
C VAL A 227 -7.63 0.71 14.06
N ALA A 228 -8.05 1.97 13.97
CA ALA A 228 -9.06 2.57 14.81
C ALA A 228 -10.16 3.15 13.91
N SER A 229 -11.43 2.96 14.28
CA SER A 229 -12.55 3.47 13.51
C SER A 229 -13.78 3.64 14.38
N SER A 230 -14.67 4.53 13.94
CA SER A 230 -16.01 4.69 14.52
C SER A 230 -16.99 5.00 13.42
N VAL A 231 -18.15 4.40 13.46
CA VAL A 231 -19.22 4.66 12.48
C VAL A 231 -19.56 6.14 12.43
N GLY A 232 -19.55 6.70 11.23
CA GLY A 232 -19.83 8.11 10.96
C GLY A 232 -18.68 9.08 11.26
N LYS A 233 -17.53 8.59 11.76
CA LYS A 233 -16.34 9.42 12.06
C LYS A 233 -15.16 9.14 11.15
N GLY A 234 -15.18 8.00 10.43
CA GLY A 234 -14.10 7.58 9.54
C GLY A 234 -13.20 6.50 10.14
N THR A 235 -12.08 6.27 9.48
CA THR A 235 -11.12 5.22 9.82
C THR A 235 -9.71 5.79 9.86
N GLN A 236 -8.94 5.34 10.84
CA GLN A 236 -7.52 5.60 11.00
C GLN A 236 -6.77 4.29 10.87
N VAL A 237 -5.80 4.24 9.98
CA VAL A 237 -4.84 3.13 9.86
C VAL A 237 -3.46 3.66 10.16
N GLN A 238 -2.75 3.02 11.07
CA GLN A 238 -1.41 3.38 11.49
C GLN A 238 -0.44 2.24 11.16
N ILE A 239 0.66 2.59 10.52
CA ILE A 239 1.80 1.71 10.24
C ILE A 239 2.96 2.14 11.13
N MET A 240 3.54 1.20 11.86
CA MET A 240 4.77 1.39 12.64
C MET A 240 5.92 0.64 11.97
N LEU A 241 7.01 1.35 11.69
CA LEU A 241 8.24 0.81 11.10
C LEU A 241 9.45 1.21 11.96
N PRO A 242 10.54 0.42 11.98
CA PRO A 242 11.78 0.87 12.58
C PRO A 242 12.41 1.98 11.74
N LEU A 243 12.94 3.01 12.38
CA LEU A 243 13.85 3.93 11.73
C LEU A 243 15.23 3.25 11.70
N SER A 244 15.55 2.65 10.55
CA SER A 244 16.87 2.05 10.31
C SER A 244 17.88 3.19 10.18
N LYS A 245 18.66 3.45 11.20
CA LYS A 245 19.91 4.20 11.03
C LYS A 245 20.89 3.20 10.39
N GLU A 246 21.37 3.52 9.18
CA GLU A 246 22.42 2.77 8.50
C GLU A 246 23.66 2.54 9.37
#